data_2618fed94b8a346c08467268ddc16fb7
#
_entry.id   2618fed94b8a346c08467268ddc16fb7
#
_cell.length_a   1.000
_cell.length_b   1.000
_cell.length_c   1.000
_cell.angle_alpha   90.00
_cell.angle_beta   90.00
_cell.angle_gamma   90.00
#
_symmetry.space_group_name_H-M   'P 1'
#
loop_
_entity.id
_entity.type
_entity.pdbx_description
1 polymer ?
#
loop_
_entity_poly.entity_id
_entity_poly.type
_entity_poly.pdbx_seq_one_letter_code
_entity_poly.pdbx_strand_id
1 'polypeptide(L)'
;MKKLICLLFCCLLFFPATAQWKWHNPMEAGFPVIQNQGFTQEIGNSYTRLPERAKGMVNEPVWNLSQHSAGLAIHFYSNAPQIKVRYTVTGSLNMPHMPSTGVSGVDLYSINSDGEWHFCFGNYSFKDTI
;
A
#
# COMPACT_ATOMS: atom_id res chain seq x y z
N MET A 1 7.86 8.84 -54.92
CA MET A 1 8.55 7.84 -54.10
C MET A 1 9.07 8.37 -52.77
N LYS A 2 9.79 9.52 -52.71
CA LYS A 2 10.31 10.08 -51.41
C LYS A 2 9.23 10.42 -50.37
N LYS A 3 8.05 10.90 -50.78
CA LYS A 3 6.94 11.25 -49.89
C LYS A 3 6.25 10.00 -49.28
N LEU A 4 6.22 8.87 -50.01
CA LEU A 4 5.63 7.64 -49.55
C LEU A 4 6.51 6.95 -48.48
N ILE A 5 7.85 7.06 -48.64
CA ILE A 5 8.82 6.51 -47.68
C ILE A 5 8.76 7.29 -46.35
N CYS A 6 8.54 8.63 -46.38
CA CYS A 6 8.39 9.43 -45.17
C CYS A 6 7.14 9.09 -44.39
N LEU A 7 6.02 8.76 -45.07
CA LEU A 7 4.76 8.35 -44.43
C LEU A 7 4.91 6.97 -43.77
N LEU A 8 5.62 6.05 -44.41
CA LEU A 8 5.88 4.72 -43.85
C LEU A 8 6.79 4.78 -42.63
N PHE A 9 7.75 5.70 -42.60
CA PHE A 9 8.66 5.89 -41.48
C PHE A 9 7.96 6.53 -40.26
N CYS A 10 6.98 7.41 -40.47
CA CYS A 10 6.18 8.01 -39.40
C CYS A 10 5.25 7.00 -38.70
N CYS A 11 4.74 5.99 -39.45
CA CYS A 11 3.88 4.95 -38.88
C CYS A 11 4.63 3.95 -37.99
N LEU A 12 5.95 3.82 -38.14
CA LEU A 12 6.78 2.90 -37.34
C LEU A 12 7.13 3.43 -35.94
N LEU A 13 6.81 4.70 -35.64
CA LEU A 13 7.14 5.30 -34.34
C LEU A 13 5.99 5.27 -33.32
N PHE A 14 4.83 4.73 -33.68
CA PHE A 14 3.74 4.50 -32.74
C PHE A 14 3.87 3.13 -32.07
N PHE A 15 4.91 2.94 -31.25
CA PHE A 15 4.86 1.87 -30.26
C PHE A 15 3.90 2.31 -29.16
N PRO A 16 2.80 1.58 -28.92
CA PRO A 16 1.98 1.85 -27.74
C PRO A 16 2.87 1.61 -26.51
N ALA A 17 3.19 2.68 -25.80
CA ALA A 17 3.83 2.59 -24.51
C ALA A 17 2.81 1.95 -23.55
N THR A 18 2.89 0.63 -23.37
CA THR A 18 2.09 -0.07 -22.35
C THR A 18 2.66 0.34 -20.99
N ALA A 19 1.89 1.10 -20.24
CA ALA A 19 2.24 1.42 -18.87
C ALA A 19 2.29 0.13 -18.04
N GLN A 20 3.50 -0.30 -17.67
CA GLN A 20 3.69 -1.48 -16.86
C GLN A 20 3.65 -1.09 -15.37
N TRP A 21 2.85 -1.81 -14.58
CA TRP A 21 2.83 -1.66 -13.13
C TRP A 21 4.10 -2.20 -12.52
N LYS A 22 4.78 -1.38 -11.72
CA LYS A 22 5.90 -1.80 -10.90
C LYS A 22 5.41 -1.97 -9.46
N TRP A 23 5.52 -3.20 -8.95
CA TRP A 23 5.14 -3.52 -7.59
C TRP A 23 6.34 -3.42 -6.66
N HIS A 24 6.09 -2.88 -5.47
CA HIS A 24 7.06 -2.76 -4.39
C HIS A 24 6.47 -3.38 -3.13
N ASN A 25 7.24 -4.23 -2.46
CA ASN A 25 6.89 -4.75 -1.16
C ASN A 25 7.55 -3.88 -0.08
N PRO A 26 6.78 -3.18 0.78
CA PRO A 26 7.35 -2.35 1.84
C PRO A 26 8.24 -3.13 2.81
N MET A 27 7.96 -4.42 3.03
CA MET A 27 8.75 -5.26 3.93
C MET A 27 10.14 -5.62 3.37
N GLU A 28 10.35 -5.47 2.07
CA GLU A 28 11.61 -5.74 1.37
C GLU A 28 12.41 -4.46 1.11
N ALA A 29 11.93 -3.32 1.57
CA ALA A 29 12.65 -2.05 1.42
C ALA A 29 13.97 -2.08 2.19
N GLY A 30 15.05 -1.59 1.57
CA GLY A 30 16.38 -1.52 2.19
C GLY A 30 16.51 -0.47 3.31
N PHE A 31 15.43 0.22 3.65
CA PHE A 31 15.33 1.24 4.70
C PHE A 31 13.94 1.19 5.33
N PRO A 32 13.78 1.69 6.57
CA PRO A 32 12.50 1.67 7.27
C PRO A 32 11.46 2.55 6.58
N VAL A 33 10.46 1.93 5.95
CA VAL A 33 9.33 2.61 5.31
C VAL A 33 8.05 2.51 6.14
N ILE A 34 8.00 1.56 7.09
CA ILE A 34 6.86 1.38 8.00
C ILE A 34 7.06 2.33 9.16
N GLN A 35 6.07 3.18 9.38
CA GLN A 35 6.05 4.21 10.44
C GLN A 35 5.02 3.86 11.50
N ASN A 36 5.14 4.52 12.66
CA ASN A 36 4.24 4.35 13.81
C ASN A 36 4.29 2.95 14.44
N GLN A 37 5.29 2.15 14.12
CA GLN A 37 5.52 0.85 14.74
C GLN A 37 6.43 1.02 15.96
N GLY A 38 5.95 0.67 17.13
CA GLY A 38 6.80 0.49 18.32
C GLY A 38 7.63 -0.80 18.20
N PHE A 39 8.69 -0.90 18.93
CA PHE A 39 9.53 -2.12 19.00
C PHE A 39 10.08 -2.61 17.65
N THR A 40 10.40 -1.69 16.75
CA THR A 40 10.85 -2.02 15.39
C THR A 40 12.04 -2.97 15.34
N GLN A 41 12.96 -2.91 16.32
CA GLN A 41 14.10 -3.80 16.41
C GLN A 41 13.74 -5.25 16.75
N GLU A 42 12.61 -5.45 17.45
CA GLU A 42 12.14 -6.77 17.90
C GLU A 42 11.11 -7.38 16.93
N ILE A 43 10.27 -6.53 16.34
CA ILE A 43 9.21 -6.98 15.42
C ILE A 43 9.78 -7.32 14.05
N GLY A 44 10.83 -6.60 13.62
CA GLY A 44 11.40 -6.80 12.29
C GLY A 44 10.42 -6.46 11.16
N ASN A 45 10.48 -7.21 10.07
CA ASN A 45 9.65 -7.01 8.90
C ASN A 45 8.26 -7.64 9.07
N SER A 46 7.41 -7.00 9.83
CA SER A 46 6.03 -7.42 10.08
C SER A 46 5.11 -6.22 10.26
N TYR A 47 3.82 -6.41 10.05
CA TYR A 47 2.79 -5.40 10.31
C TYR A 47 2.12 -5.55 11.68
N THR A 48 2.72 -6.34 12.59
CA THR A 48 2.26 -6.46 13.97
C THR A 48 2.69 -5.27 14.81
N ARG A 49 2.05 -5.04 15.96
CA ARG A 49 2.32 -3.89 16.84
C ARG A 49 3.03 -4.26 18.13
N LEU A 50 2.99 -5.53 18.53
CA LEU A 50 3.73 -6.04 19.69
C LEU A 50 4.71 -7.14 19.27
N PRO A 51 5.89 -7.19 19.90
CA PRO A 51 6.86 -8.25 19.67
C PRO A 51 6.41 -9.58 20.29
N GLU A 52 6.93 -10.69 19.78
CA GLU A 52 6.54 -12.04 20.22
C GLU A 52 6.73 -12.27 21.72
N ARG A 53 7.73 -11.62 22.36
CA ARG A 53 7.92 -11.71 23.82
C ARG A 53 6.72 -11.20 24.63
N ALA A 54 5.86 -10.35 24.05
CA ALA A 54 4.67 -9.85 24.72
C ALA A 54 3.56 -10.93 24.83
N LYS A 55 3.64 -11.98 24.00
CA LYS A 55 2.71 -13.10 24.05
C LYS A 55 2.78 -13.76 25.41
N GLY A 56 1.65 -13.91 26.07
CA GLY A 56 1.58 -14.41 27.45
C GLY A 56 1.94 -13.41 28.57
N MET A 57 2.53 -12.23 28.22
CA MET A 57 2.72 -11.14 29.16
C MET A 57 1.53 -10.17 29.20
N VAL A 58 0.80 -10.08 28.10
CA VAL A 58 -0.46 -9.32 28.00
C VAL A 58 -1.62 -10.31 27.96
N ASN A 59 -2.84 -9.84 28.25
CA ASN A 59 -4.03 -10.69 28.10
C ASN A 59 -4.28 -11.03 26.63
N GLU A 60 -4.95 -12.15 26.38
CA GLU A 60 -5.20 -12.69 25.06
C GLU A 60 -5.89 -11.69 24.09
N PRO A 61 -6.94 -10.94 24.49
CA PRO A 61 -7.53 -9.95 23.62
C PRO A 61 -6.54 -8.86 23.16
N VAL A 62 -5.66 -8.39 24.04
CA VAL A 62 -4.63 -7.41 23.69
C VAL A 62 -3.62 -8.01 22.71
N TRP A 63 -3.20 -9.25 22.94
CA TRP A 63 -2.33 -9.94 21.99
C TRP A 63 -2.97 -10.05 20.61
N ASN A 64 -4.21 -10.53 20.55
CA ASN A 64 -4.93 -10.69 19.29
C ASN A 64 -5.09 -9.35 18.55
N LEU A 65 -5.46 -8.27 19.23
CA LEU A 65 -5.55 -6.94 18.65
C LEU A 65 -4.20 -6.38 18.19
N SER A 66 -3.10 -6.80 18.81
CA SER A 66 -1.77 -6.36 18.42
C SER A 66 -1.31 -6.91 17.06
N GLN A 67 -1.96 -7.97 16.57
CA GLN A 67 -1.67 -8.56 15.27
C GLN A 67 -2.30 -7.78 14.10
N HIS A 68 -3.17 -6.81 14.38
CA HIS A 68 -3.72 -5.92 13.38
C HIS A 68 -2.80 -4.72 13.13
N SER A 69 -2.73 -4.28 11.87
CA SER A 69 -1.87 -3.18 11.42
C SER A 69 -2.44 -1.78 11.62
N ALA A 70 -3.56 -1.64 12.34
CA ALA A 70 -4.22 -0.36 12.56
C ALA A 70 -3.25 0.69 13.13
N GLY A 71 -3.20 1.87 12.50
CA GLY A 71 -2.31 2.98 12.90
C GLY A 71 -0.90 2.91 12.32
N LEU A 72 -0.51 1.82 11.66
CA LEU A 72 0.74 1.76 10.91
C LEU A 72 0.60 2.55 9.61
N ALA A 73 1.68 3.19 9.19
CA ALA A 73 1.74 3.92 7.92
C ALA A 73 2.95 3.45 7.11
N ILE A 74 2.81 3.52 5.79
CA ILE A 74 3.91 3.29 4.86
C ILE A 74 4.24 4.64 4.23
N HIS A 75 5.48 5.09 4.42
CA HIS A 75 5.95 6.36 3.89
C HIS A 75 6.84 6.12 2.68
N PHE A 76 6.50 6.75 1.56
CA PHE A 76 7.26 6.62 0.32
C PHE A 76 7.14 7.88 -0.54
N TYR A 77 8.04 8.02 -1.50
CA TYR A 77 7.98 9.05 -2.53
C TYR A 77 7.66 8.42 -3.88
N SER A 78 6.84 9.08 -4.67
CA SER A 78 6.48 8.62 -6.00
C SER A 78 6.24 9.78 -6.95
N ASN A 79 6.66 9.61 -8.20
CA ASN A 79 6.29 10.45 -9.33
C ASN A 79 5.30 9.74 -10.27
N ALA A 80 4.75 8.61 -9.85
CA ALA A 80 3.79 7.86 -10.65
C ALA A 80 2.44 8.59 -10.72
N PRO A 81 1.79 8.62 -11.89
CA PRO A 81 0.47 9.24 -12.06
C PRO A 81 -0.65 8.45 -11.40
N GLN A 82 -0.40 7.19 -11.04
CA GLN A 82 -1.36 6.31 -10.39
C GLN A 82 -0.67 5.42 -9.37
N ILE A 83 -1.35 5.17 -8.25
CA ILE A 83 -0.91 4.26 -7.19
C ILE A 83 -1.98 3.17 -7.02
N LYS A 84 -1.54 1.92 -6.95
CA LYS A 84 -2.37 0.77 -6.58
C LYS A 84 -1.81 0.13 -5.33
N VAL A 85 -2.68 -0.20 -4.40
CA VAL A 85 -2.33 -0.95 -3.20
C VAL A 85 -3.00 -2.31 -3.26
N ARG A 86 -2.22 -3.36 -2.99
CA ARG A 86 -2.67 -4.74 -2.91
C ARG A 86 -2.18 -5.34 -1.61
N TYR A 87 -3.07 -5.97 -0.86
CA TYR A 87 -2.77 -6.57 0.43
C TYR A 87 -3.73 -7.72 0.72
N THR A 88 -3.37 -8.55 1.66
CA THR A 88 -4.22 -9.60 2.23
C THR A 88 -4.62 -9.21 3.65
N VAL A 89 -5.81 -9.62 4.06
CA VAL A 89 -6.31 -9.44 5.43
C VAL A 89 -6.31 -10.78 6.15
N THR A 90 -6.12 -10.76 7.46
CA THR A 90 -6.12 -11.94 8.32
C THR A 90 -7.49 -12.23 8.93
N GLY A 91 -8.44 -11.31 8.82
CA GLY A 91 -9.79 -11.40 9.37
C GLY A 91 -10.86 -11.12 8.33
N SER A 92 -12.07 -10.86 8.80
CA SER A 92 -13.20 -10.52 7.94
C SER A 92 -12.99 -9.18 7.25
N LEU A 93 -13.48 -9.05 6.01
CA LEU A 93 -13.42 -7.80 5.25
C LEU A 93 -14.35 -6.72 5.81
N ASN A 94 -15.39 -7.10 6.51
CA ASN A 94 -16.38 -6.19 7.09
C ASN A 94 -16.86 -6.69 8.46
N MET A 95 -17.57 -5.84 9.18
CA MET A 95 -18.26 -6.16 10.42
C MET A 95 -19.70 -5.66 10.36
N PRO A 96 -20.65 -6.21 11.15
CA PRO A 96 -22.04 -5.80 11.11
C PRO A 96 -22.30 -4.31 11.35
N HIS A 97 -21.41 -3.65 12.08
CA HIS A 97 -21.50 -2.24 12.45
C HIS A 97 -20.47 -1.34 11.77
N MET A 98 -19.64 -1.89 10.87
CA MET A 98 -18.57 -1.16 10.22
C MET A 98 -18.38 -1.62 8.77
N PRO A 99 -18.38 -0.71 7.79
CA PRO A 99 -18.16 -1.05 6.38
C PRO A 99 -16.74 -1.54 6.12
N SER A 100 -16.54 -2.23 4.99
CA SER A 100 -15.24 -2.78 4.60
C SER A 100 -14.11 -1.74 4.55
N THR A 101 -14.41 -0.51 4.16
CA THR A 101 -13.42 0.59 4.16
C THR A 101 -12.91 0.92 5.56
N GLY A 102 -13.76 0.81 6.58
CA GLY A 102 -13.36 1.05 7.97
C GLY A 102 -12.67 -0.14 8.63
N VAL A 103 -13.03 -1.37 8.23
CA VAL A 103 -12.44 -2.60 8.81
C VAL A 103 -11.14 -2.98 8.14
N SER A 104 -11.10 -2.91 6.82
CA SER A 104 -10.01 -3.48 6.00
C SER A 104 -9.47 -2.50 4.97
N GLY A 105 -9.92 -1.24 4.96
CA GLY A 105 -9.44 -0.22 4.03
C GLY A 105 -8.05 0.28 4.37
N VAL A 106 -7.43 0.94 3.40
CA VAL A 106 -6.22 1.72 3.56
C VAL A 106 -6.47 3.13 3.03
N ASP A 107 -5.99 4.11 3.75
CA ASP A 107 -6.09 5.51 3.35
C ASP A 107 -4.79 5.96 2.70
N LEU A 108 -4.90 6.78 1.68
CA LEU A 108 -3.76 7.43 1.04
C LEU A 108 -3.80 8.92 1.36
N TYR A 109 -2.67 9.44 1.80
CA TYR A 109 -2.45 10.87 1.99
C TYR A 109 -1.24 11.31 1.18
N SER A 110 -1.31 12.50 0.60
CA SER A 110 -0.17 13.15 -0.04
C SER A 110 0.23 14.39 0.75
N ILE A 111 1.53 14.70 0.74
CA ILE A 111 2.02 16.00 1.19
C ILE A 111 2.25 16.83 -0.07
N ASN A 112 1.57 17.96 -0.16
CA ASN A 112 1.71 18.89 -1.27
C ASN A 112 2.87 19.87 -1.04
N SER A 113 3.08 20.79 -1.99
CA SER A 113 4.12 21.83 -1.91
C SER A 113 3.92 22.83 -0.76
N ASP A 114 2.72 22.88 -0.18
CA ASP A 114 2.39 23.66 1.03
C ASP A 114 2.85 22.98 2.33
N GLY A 115 3.28 21.71 2.26
CA GLY A 115 3.66 20.90 3.41
C GLY A 115 2.50 20.26 4.16
N GLU A 116 1.26 20.43 3.68
CA GLU A 116 0.06 19.93 4.32
C GLU A 116 -0.33 18.55 3.80
N TRP A 117 -0.97 17.77 4.69
CA TRP A 117 -1.49 16.45 4.38
C TRP A 117 -2.86 16.53 3.73
N HIS A 118 -2.99 15.93 2.56
CA HIS A 118 -4.23 15.88 1.79
C HIS A 118 -4.68 14.44 1.60
N PHE A 119 -5.93 14.16 1.96
CA PHE A 119 -6.55 12.86 1.72
C PHE A 119 -6.75 12.63 0.21
N CYS A 120 -6.30 11.50 -0.27
CA CYS A 120 -6.45 11.11 -1.68
C CYS A 120 -7.62 10.13 -1.81
N PHE A 121 -8.67 10.53 -2.53
CA PHE A 121 -9.78 9.63 -2.82
C PHE A 121 -9.35 8.48 -3.72
N GLY A 122 -9.84 7.28 -3.41
CA GLY A 122 -9.53 6.08 -4.16
C GLY A 122 -10.76 5.22 -4.45
N ASN A 123 -10.59 4.30 -5.38
CA ASN A 123 -11.57 3.25 -5.65
C ASN A 123 -11.16 1.99 -4.89
N TYR A 124 -12.06 1.46 -4.08
CA TYR A 124 -11.85 0.26 -3.29
C TYR A 124 -12.52 -0.94 -3.96
N SER A 125 -11.88 -2.08 -3.90
CA SER A 125 -12.45 -3.36 -4.31
C SER A 125 -12.09 -4.40 -3.26
N PHE A 126 -13.05 -4.77 -2.44
CA PHE A 126 -12.90 -5.80 -1.41
C PHE A 126 -13.40 -7.11 -1.98
N LYS A 127 -12.47 -8.01 -2.30
CA LYS A 127 -12.74 -9.35 -2.82
C LYS A 127 -11.94 -10.35 -1.99
N ASP A 128 -12.52 -11.52 -1.79
CA ASP A 128 -11.87 -12.61 -1.04
C ASP A 128 -10.67 -13.20 -1.78
N THR A 129 -10.57 -12.94 -3.07
CA THR A 129 -9.47 -13.40 -3.92
C THR A 129 -9.00 -12.25 -4.81
N ILE A 130 -7.72 -12.00 -4.81
CA ILE A 130 -7.03 -11.10 -5.73
C ILE A 130 -6.35 -11.94 -6.81
#